data_e664fb5751f2fd7332bf210e579f667f
#
_entry.id   e664fb5751f2fd7332bf210e579f667f
#
_cell.length_a   1.000
_cell.length_b   1.000
_cell.length_c   1.000
_cell.angle_alpha   90.00
_cell.angle_beta   90.00
_cell.angle_gamma   90.00
#
_symmetry.space_group_name_H-M   'P 1'
#
loop_
_entity.id
_entity.type
_entity.pdbx_description
1 polymer ?
#
loop_
_entity_poly.entity_id
_entity_poly.type
_entity_poly.pdbx_seq_one_letter_code
_entity_poly.pdbx_strand_id
1 'polypeptide(L)'
;QGVVFVLDLIIARIIGPDNYGLIAMLAIFMTISQVFIDGGFSSALIQRKERSEADFSTVFYIYFGISMITYVLLFIAAPFIADFFNQPILAPITRVYSLNLVLNSLVAVNRTKLTIDVDFKTQSKISFYSAVLSGGVGVALALLGYGVWALVYQALVLAALNVLLSFYYVRWIPRERFSRQSFKALFSFGSKLLAANLISAAYSKAFDVAVGKKYDRSSLGLYSRADKFNQFASSNISGVLQRVSFPVLSSIQDDDHRLRRAYKKYMQISALVVFPLILGMCGVARPMIEALLGAQW
;
A
#
# COMPACT_ATOMS: atom_id res chain seq x y z
N GLN A 1 10.73 -6.57 -1.25
CA GLN A 1 9.42 -6.97 -1.84
C GLN A 1 9.33 -8.49 -2.05
N GLY A 2 10.38 -9.18 -2.56
CA GLY A 2 10.34 -10.62 -2.81
C GLY A 2 10.03 -11.47 -1.56
N VAL A 3 10.67 -11.19 -0.42
CA VAL A 3 10.43 -11.92 0.83
C VAL A 3 8.98 -11.78 1.31
N VAL A 4 8.44 -10.55 1.25
CA VAL A 4 7.02 -10.30 1.59
C VAL A 4 6.09 -11.12 0.69
N PHE A 5 6.38 -11.14 -0.61
CA PHE A 5 5.60 -11.89 -1.57
C PHE A 5 5.63 -13.41 -1.31
N VAL A 6 6.80 -13.97 -1.01
CA VAL A 6 6.94 -15.39 -0.68
C VAL A 6 6.18 -15.76 0.59
N LEU A 7 6.33 -14.97 1.66
CA LEU A 7 5.59 -15.19 2.91
C LEU A 7 4.08 -15.09 2.72
N ASP A 8 3.63 -14.14 1.91
CA ASP A 8 2.23 -13.98 1.56
C ASP A 8 1.68 -15.16 0.72
N LEU A 9 2.50 -15.77 -0.15
CA LEU A 9 2.13 -17.00 -0.86
C LEU A 9 1.95 -18.17 0.09
N ILE A 10 2.86 -18.34 1.05
CA ILE A 10 2.78 -19.43 2.05
C ILE A 10 1.48 -19.29 2.86
N ILE A 11 1.19 -18.09 3.35
CA ILE A 11 -0.04 -17.82 4.12
C ILE A 11 -1.27 -18.06 3.24
N ALA A 12 -1.26 -17.61 1.98
CA ALA A 12 -2.36 -17.81 1.05
C ALA A 12 -2.66 -19.30 0.83
N ARG A 13 -1.62 -20.11 0.68
CA ARG A 13 -1.76 -21.56 0.51
C ARG A 13 -2.42 -22.23 1.71
N ILE A 14 -2.20 -21.72 2.92
CA ILE A 14 -2.76 -22.30 4.14
C ILE A 14 -4.19 -21.85 4.37
N ILE A 15 -4.46 -20.55 4.20
CA ILE A 15 -5.72 -19.90 4.63
C ILE A 15 -6.83 -20.01 3.57
N GLY A 16 -6.48 -20.10 2.29
CA GLY A 16 -7.42 -20.20 1.17
C GLY A 16 -8.07 -18.87 0.72
N PRO A 17 -8.81 -18.91 -0.40
CA PRO A 17 -9.34 -17.72 -1.07
C PRO A 17 -10.41 -16.98 -0.25
N ASP A 18 -11.25 -17.69 0.48
CA ASP A 18 -12.36 -17.14 1.28
C ASP A 18 -11.89 -16.07 2.28
N ASN A 19 -10.81 -16.36 3.00
CA ASN A 19 -10.27 -15.46 4.00
C ASN A 19 -9.58 -14.24 3.38
N TYR A 20 -8.96 -14.41 2.21
CA TYR A 20 -8.42 -13.30 1.45
C TYR A 20 -9.51 -12.40 0.87
N GLY A 21 -10.65 -12.98 0.48
CA GLY A 21 -11.83 -12.25 0.04
C GLY A 21 -12.35 -11.29 1.10
N LEU A 22 -12.39 -11.71 2.37
CA LEU A 22 -12.78 -10.84 3.49
C LEU A 22 -11.86 -9.61 3.64
N ILE A 23 -10.54 -9.80 3.52
CA ILE A 23 -9.59 -8.67 3.54
C ILE A 23 -9.73 -7.79 2.30
N ALA A 24 -9.99 -8.39 1.13
CA ALA A 24 -10.20 -7.64 -0.11
C ALA A 24 -11.47 -6.77 -0.06
N MET A 25 -12.54 -7.23 0.61
CA MET A 25 -13.76 -6.42 0.85
C MET A 25 -13.44 -5.15 1.66
N LEU A 26 -12.50 -5.22 2.60
CA LEU A 26 -12.08 -4.07 3.40
C LEU A 26 -11.08 -3.16 2.66
N ALA A 27 -10.43 -3.65 1.62
CA ALA A 27 -9.33 -2.95 0.96
C ALA A 27 -9.71 -1.57 0.44
N ILE A 28 -10.95 -1.36 -0.06
CA ILE A 28 -11.39 -0.05 -0.53
C ILE A 28 -11.44 0.97 0.61
N PHE A 29 -12.06 0.59 1.75
CA PHE A 29 -12.20 1.49 2.89
C PHE A 29 -10.82 1.84 3.45
N MET A 30 -9.93 0.86 3.56
CA MET A 30 -8.55 1.06 4.02
C MET A 30 -7.75 1.93 3.05
N THR A 31 -7.88 1.71 1.74
CA THR A 31 -7.14 2.47 0.72
C THR A 31 -7.60 3.93 0.69
N ILE A 32 -8.90 4.18 0.66
CA ILE A 32 -9.45 5.54 0.69
C ILE A 32 -9.03 6.25 1.99
N SER A 33 -9.14 5.57 3.13
CA SER A 33 -8.73 6.11 4.42
C SER A 33 -7.24 6.47 4.44
N GLN A 34 -6.38 5.62 3.89
CA GLN A 34 -4.94 5.88 3.80
C GLN A 34 -4.64 7.09 2.92
N VAL A 35 -5.37 7.27 1.81
CA VAL A 35 -5.21 8.45 0.93
C VAL A 35 -5.64 9.73 1.65
N PHE A 36 -6.72 9.69 2.45
CA PHE A 36 -7.13 10.84 3.28
C PHE A 36 -6.10 11.18 4.33
N ILE A 37 -5.53 10.18 5.02
CA ILE A 37 -4.50 10.37 6.05
C ILE A 37 -3.26 11.00 5.43
N ASP A 38 -2.79 10.47 4.29
CA ASP A 38 -1.61 11.04 3.61
C ASP A 38 -1.86 12.46 3.09
N GLY A 39 -3.06 12.77 2.60
CA GLY A 39 -3.46 14.11 2.19
C GLY A 39 -2.50 14.80 1.22
N GLY A 40 -1.54 14.07 0.63
CA GLY A 40 -0.48 14.60 -0.22
C GLY A 40 0.65 15.32 0.55
N PHE A 41 0.62 15.31 1.89
CA PHE A 41 1.61 16.02 2.70
C PHE A 41 3.01 15.42 2.62
N SER A 42 3.16 14.08 2.49
CA SER A 42 4.47 13.45 2.26
C SER A 42 5.13 14.01 1.00
N SER A 43 4.39 14.07 -0.10
CA SER A 43 4.88 14.62 -1.37
C SER A 43 5.17 16.11 -1.29
N ALA A 44 4.33 16.88 -0.58
CA ALA A 44 4.55 18.30 -0.34
C ALA A 44 5.83 18.56 0.45
N LEU A 45 6.12 17.75 1.49
CA LEU A 45 7.37 17.82 2.25
C LEU A 45 8.59 17.48 1.38
N ILE A 46 8.49 16.45 0.52
CA ILE A 46 9.60 16.03 -0.35
C ILE A 46 9.91 17.12 -1.37
N GLN A 47 8.90 17.76 -1.94
CA GLN A 47 9.06 18.80 -2.96
C GLN A 47 9.62 20.11 -2.40
N ARG A 48 9.32 20.45 -1.15
CA ARG A 48 9.74 21.70 -0.54
C ARG A 48 11.27 21.72 -0.34
N LYS A 49 11.95 22.78 -0.84
CA LYS A 49 13.42 22.93 -0.71
C LYS A 49 13.83 23.28 0.72
N GLU A 50 13.17 24.26 1.32
CA GLU A 50 13.41 24.70 2.69
C GLU A 50 12.36 24.07 3.61
N ARG A 51 12.81 23.22 4.52
CA ARG A 51 11.97 22.46 5.45
C ARG A 51 12.36 22.80 6.87
N SER A 52 11.39 23.19 7.68
CA SER A 52 11.58 23.44 9.10
C SER A 52 11.15 22.24 9.93
N GLU A 53 11.60 22.15 11.18
CA GLU A 53 11.12 21.13 12.11
C GLU A 53 9.63 21.31 12.42
N ALA A 54 9.12 22.56 12.35
CA ALA A 54 7.71 22.86 12.45
C ALA A 54 6.87 22.22 11.33
N ASP A 55 7.42 22.12 10.09
CA ASP A 55 6.73 21.46 8.98
C ASP A 55 6.56 19.96 9.25
N PHE A 56 7.62 19.27 9.68
CA PHE A 56 7.57 17.84 10.01
C PHE A 56 6.64 17.56 11.20
N SER A 57 6.74 18.35 12.27
CA SER A 57 5.87 18.22 13.44
C SER A 57 4.40 18.48 13.09
N THR A 58 4.12 19.50 12.27
CA THR A 58 2.77 19.80 11.80
C THR A 58 2.17 18.65 11.01
N VAL A 59 2.92 18.07 10.07
CA VAL A 59 2.47 16.92 9.28
C VAL A 59 2.23 15.68 10.16
N PHE A 60 3.08 15.46 11.17
CA PHE A 60 2.87 14.37 12.13
C PHE A 60 1.53 14.52 12.88
N TYR A 61 1.23 15.72 13.41
CA TYR A 61 -0.05 15.96 14.09
C TYR A 61 -1.25 15.83 13.17
N ILE A 62 -1.12 16.24 11.90
CA ILE A 62 -2.18 16.06 10.89
C ILE A 62 -2.43 14.58 10.64
N TYR A 63 -1.38 13.80 10.37
CA TYR A 63 -1.49 12.38 10.11
C TYR A 63 -2.12 11.64 11.29
N PHE A 64 -1.64 11.92 12.49
CA PHE A 64 -2.18 11.29 13.69
C PHE A 64 -3.64 11.69 13.93
N GLY A 65 -3.97 12.99 13.83
CA GLY A 65 -5.34 13.48 14.02
C GLY A 65 -6.32 12.91 13.00
N ILE A 66 -5.97 12.94 11.70
CA ILE A 66 -6.83 12.38 10.65
C ILE A 66 -6.96 10.87 10.81
N SER A 67 -5.87 10.15 11.16
CA SER A 67 -5.92 8.71 11.36
C SER A 67 -6.82 8.30 12.51
N MET A 68 -6.81 9.06 13.63
CA MET A 68 -7.71 8.83 14.74
C MET A 68 -9.17 9.06 14.38
N ILE A 69 -9.47 10.16 13.68
CA ILE A 69 -10.83 10.45 13.20
C ILE A 69 -11.29 9.33 12.26
N THR A 70 -10.46 8.96 11.31
CA THR A 70 -10.78 7.89 10.33
C THR A 70 -10.95 6.53 11.00
N TYR A 71 -10.12 6.21 12.01
CA TYR A 71 -10.27 5.00 12.82
C TYR A 71 -11.62 4.96 13.53
N VAL A 72 -12.00 6.05 14.22
CA VAL A 72 -13.29 6.15 14.91
C VAL A 72 -14.46 6.04 13.93
N LEU A 73 -14.37 6.69 12.78
CA LEU A 73 -15.38 6.59 11.72
C LEU A 73 -15.53 5.15 11.23
N LEU A 74 -14.43 4.45 10.96
CA LEU A 74 -14.46 3.04 10.54
C LEU A 74 -14.94 2.11 11.65
N PHE A 75 -14.60 2.40 12.90
CA PHE A 75 -15.07 1.63 14.05
C PHE A 75 -16.59 1.70 14.19
N ILE A 76 -17.19 2.89 14.02
CA ILE A 76 -18.64 3.11 14.02
C ILE A 76 -19.27 2.54 12.74
N ALA A 77 -18.64 2.69 11.58
CA ALA A 77 -19.15 2.19 10.31
C ALA A 77 -19.01 0.67 10.16
N ALA A 78 -18.25 -0.01 11.03
CA ALA A 78 -17.98 -1.45 10.91
C ALA A 78 -19.23 -2.34 10.76
N PRO A 79 -20.33 -2.17 11.53
CA PRO A 79 -21.55 -2.95 11.32
C PRO A 79 -22.18 -2.66 9.94
N PHE A 80 -22.21 -1.40 9.49
CA PHE A 80 -22.75 -1.07 8.17
C PHE A 80 -21.94 -1.68 7.02
N ILE A 81 -20.61 -1.77 7.17
CA ILE A 81 -19.72 -2.44 6.21
C ILE A 81 -20.03 -3.95 6.19
N ALA A 82 -20.22 -4.56 7.36
CA ALA A 82 -20.57 -5.97 7.48
C ALA A 82 -21.93 -6.28 6.81
N ASP A 83 -22.92 -5.45 7.04
CA ASP A 83 -24.26 -5.56 6.45
C ASP A 83 -24.22 -5.33 4.93
N PHE A 84 -23.44 -4.35 4.48
CA PHE A 84 -23.28 -4.06 3.05
C PHE A 84 -22.80 -5.28 2.25
N PHE A 85 -21.83 -6.03 2.80
CA PHE A 85 -21.29 -7.24 2.17
C PHE A 85 -22.01 -8.53 2.60
N ASN A 86 -23.00 -8.49 3.48
CA ASN A 86 -23.66 -9.64 4.10
C ASN A 86 -22.66 -10.61 4.77
N GLN A 87 -21.65 -10.05 5.44
CA GLN A 87 -20.58 -10.79 6.13
C GLN A 87 -20.40 -10.28 7.57
N PRO A 88 -21.09 -10.83 8.57
CA PRO A 88 -21.03 -10.34 9.96
C PRO A 88 -19.62 -10.29 10.56
N ILE A 89 -18.76 -11.21 10.13
CA ILE A 89 -17.35 -11.28 10.58
C ILE A 89 -16.53 -10.04 10.19
N LEU A 90 -16.98 -9.26 9.20
CA LEU A 90 -16.29 -8.02 8.81
C LEU A 90 -16.34 -6.93 9.89
N ALA A 91 -17.38 -6.93 10.75
CA ALA A 91 -17.49 -5.91 11.80
C ALA A 91 -16.31 -5.97 12.81
N PRO A 92 -16.03 -7.10 13.47
CA PRO A 92 -14.85 -7.18 14.35
C PRO A 92 -13.53 -7.04 13.58
N ILE A 93 -13.42 -7.59 12.36
CA ILE A 93 -12.21 -7.46 11.55
C ILE A 93 -11.95 -5.98 11.22
N THR A 94 -12.95 -5.22 10.77
CA THR A 94 -12.80 -3.79 10.46
C THR A 94 -12.29 -3.01 11.65
N ARG A 95 -12.85 -3.23 12.84
CA ARG A 95 -12.46 -2.54 14.07
C ARG A 95 -11.00 -2.78 14.43
N VAL A 96 -10.53 -4.01 14.32
CA VAL A 96 -9.15 -4.39 14.66
C VAL A 96 -8.20 -4.02 13.53
N TYR A 97 -8.56 -4.31 12.28
CA TYR A 97 -7.68 -4.07 11.13
C TYR A 97 -7.44 -2.58 10.86
N SER A 98 -8.42 -1.71 11.13
CA SER A 98 -8.27 -0.26 10.96
C SER A 98 -7.27 0.38 11.92
N LEU A 99 -6.85 -0.28 13.02
CA LEU A 99 -5.72 0.16 13.85
C LEU A 99 -4.42 0.33 13.05
N ASN A 100 -4.28 -0.41 11.95
CA ASN A 100 -3.16 -0.22 11.01
C ASN A 100 -3.02 1.21 10.51
N LEU A 101 -4.14 1.94 10.34
CA LEU A 101 -4.12 3.33 9.89
C LEU A 101 -3.41 4.23 10.90
N VAL A 102 -3.72 4.03 12.18
CA VAL A 102 -3.10 4.79 13.27
C VAL A 102 -1.62 4.44 13.39
N LEU A 103 -1.26 3.16 13.37
CA LEU A 103 0.14 2.73 13.45
C LEU A 103 0.95 3.26 12.26
N ASN A 104 0.41 3.19 11.04
CA ASN A 104 1.10 3.70 9.85
C ASN A 104 1.25 5.24 9.87
N SER A 105 0.31 5.98 10.45
CA SER A 105 0.42 7.43 10.58
C SER A 105 1.60 7.87 11.45
N LEU A 106 1.93 7.10 12.49
CA LEU A 106 3.06 7.36 13.39
C LEU A 106 4.42 7.28 12.69
N VAL A 107 4.55 6.45 11.66
CA VAL A 107 5.82 6.27 10.92
C VAL A 107 5.90 7.07 9.62
N ALA A 108 4.82 7.68 9.18
CA ALA A 108 4.74 8.33 7.88
C ALA A 108 5.80 9.44 7.73
N VAL A 109 5.97 10.28 8.74
CA VAL A 109 6.99 11.35 8.74
C VAL A 109 8.40 10.77 8.74
N ASN A 110 8.67 9.73 9.53
CA ASN A 110 9.98 9.08 9.57
C ASN A 110 10.35 8.49 8.21
N ARG A 111 9.40 7.86 7.52
CA ARG A 111 9.59 7.37 6.13
C ARG A 111 9.86 8.52 5.17
N THR A 112 9.13 9.63 5.30
CA THR A 112 9.33 10.83 4.46
C THR A 112 10.73 11.40 4.68
N LYS A 113 11.24 11.50 5.92
CA LYS A 113 12.60 11.92 6.23
C LYS A 113 13.63 11.01 5.56
N LEU A 114 13.54 9.69 5.74
CA LEU A 114 14.43 8.74 5.07
C LEU A 114 14.41 8.87 3.54
N THR A 115 13.27 9.21 2.95
CA THR A 115 13.15 9.43 1.51
C THR A 115 13.83 10.72 1.09
N ILE A 116 13.69 11.79 1.88
CA ILE A 116 14.35 13.09 1.66
C ILE A 116 15.87 12.95 1.76
N ASP A 117 16.34 12.20 2.76
CA ASP A 117 17.76 11.95 3.02
C ASP A 117 18.36 10.88 2.08
N VAL A 118 17.52 10.31 1.19
CA VAL A 118 17.91 9.23 0.24
C VAL A 118 18.46 8.00 0.98
N ASP A 119 18.14 7.82 2.25
CA ASP A 119 18.57 6.66 3.05
C ASP A 119 17.66 5.44 2.83
N PHE A 120 17.71 4.92 1.61
CA PHE A 120 16.99 3.70 1.25
C PHE A 120 17.54 2.45 1.94
N LYS A 121 18.79 2.51 2.43
CA LYS A 121 19.40 1.39 3.17
C LYS A 121 18.69 1.16 4.50
N THR A 122 18.49 2.20 5.29
CA THR A 122 17.75 2.12 6.57
C THR A 122 16.29 1.76 6.32
N GLN A 123 15.65 2.38 5.31
CA GLN A 123 14.27 2.05 4.95
C GLN A 123 14.10 0.57 4.55
N SER A 124 15.06 0.01 3.78
CA SER A 124 15.05 -1.39 3.41
C SER A 124 15.27 -2.33 4.59
N LYS A 125 16.16 -1.98 5.54
CA LYS A 125 16.37 -2.76 6.77
C LYS A 125 15.10 -2.83 7.61
N ILE A 126 14.45 -1.67 7.87
CA ILE A 126 13.20 -1.60 8.62
C ILE A 126 12.15 -2.49 7.95
N SER A 127 11.94 -2.32 6.63
CA SER A 127 10.97 -3.10 5.88
C SER A 127 11.26 -4.60 5.88
N PHE A 128 12.53 -5.00 5.78
CA PHE A 128 12.94 -6.40 5.76
C PHE A 128 12.68 -7.08 7.09
N TYR A 129 13.19 -6.51 8.20
CA TYR A 129 12.99 -7.10 9.52
C TYR A 129 11.52 -7.15 9.92
N SER A 130 10.77 -6.06 9.67
CA SER A 130 9.33 -6.04 9.93
C SER A 130 8.60 -7.11 9.13
N ALA A 131 8.95 -7.31 7.85
CA ALA A 131 8.31 -8.28 6.99
C ALA A 131 8.60 -9.73 7.41
N VAL A 132 9.87 -10.05 7.72
CA VAL A 132 10.25 -11.41 8.13
C VAL A 132 9.59 -11.78 9.45
N LEU A 133 9.65 -10.90 10.45
CA LEU A 133 9.06 -11.19 11.76
C LEU A 133 7.54 -11.27 11.70
N SER A 134 6.88 -10.31 11.05
CA SER A 134 5.42 -10.34 10.91
C SER A 134 4.93 -11.50 10.04
N GLY A 135 5.69 -11.85 9.00
CA GLY A 135 5.40 -13.01 8.17
C GLY A 135 5.51 -14.33 8.94
N GLY A 136 6.54 -14.46 9.79
CA GLY A 136 6.67 -15.61 10.70
C GLY A 136 5.46 -15.74 11.64
N VAL A 137 5.01 -14.63 12.24
CA VAL A 137 3.79 -14.60 13.07
C VAL A 137 2.56 -14.96 12.23
N GLY A 138 2.42 -14.40 11.02
CA GLY A 138 1.31 -14.73 10.13
C GLY A 138 1.25 -16.21 9.76
N VAL A 139 2.38 -16.82 9.41
CA VAL A 139 2.47 -18.25 9.11
C VAL A 139 2.12 -19.09 10.34
N ALA A 140 2.65 -18.75 11.52
CA ALA A 140 2.35 -19.47 12.76
C ALA A 140 0.85 -19.43 13.08
N LEU A 141 0.21 -18.25 12.99
CA LEU A 141 -1.23 -18.10 13.23
C LEU A 141 -2.08 -18.82 12.17
N ALA A 142 -1.62 -18.84 10.91
CA ALA A 142 -2.28 -19.58 9.84
C ALA A 142 -2.27 -21.08 10.10
N LEU A 143 -1.12 -21.63 10.52
CA LEU A 143 -0.98 -23.06 10.89
C LEU A 143 -1.80 -23.42 12.13
N LEU A 144 -1.98 -22.50 13.06
CA LEU A 144 -2.84 -22.68 14.24
C LEU A 144 -4.34 -22.57 13.92
N GLY A 145 -4.72 -22.32 12.66
CA GLY A 145 -6.12 -22.31 12.23
C GLY A 145 -6.90 -21.01 12.51
N TYR A 146 -6.21 -19.89 12.75
CA TYR A 146 -6.87 -18.60 13.02
C TYR A 146 -7.55 -17.99 11.78
N GLY A 147 -7.45 -18.60 10.58
CA GLY A 147 -8.10 -18.15 9.36
C GLY A 147 -7.79 -16.68 9.03
N VAL A 148 -8.83 -15.87 8.79
CA VAL A 148 -8.66 -14.44 8.45
C VAL A 148 -7.93 -13.64 9.53
N TRP A 149 -8.04 -14.01 10.79
CA TRP A 149 -7.35 -13.34 11.89
C TRP A 149 -5.82 -13.42 11.79
N ALA A 150 -5.29 -14.47 11.16
CA ALA A 150 -3.85 -14.57 10.90
C ALA A 150 -3.38 -13.41 10.02
N LEU A 151 -4.16 -13.01 8.99
CA LEU A 151 -3.85 -11.86 8.13
C LEU A 151 -3.97 -10.52 8.89
N VAL A 152 -4.99 -10.40 9.72
CA VAL A 152 -5.23 -9.19 10.53
C VAL A 152 -4.08 -8.97 11.51
N TYR A 153 -3.73 -9.97 12.30
CA TYR A 153 -2.63 -9.86 13.27
C TYR A 153 -1.27 -9.73 12.60
N GLN A 154 -1.03 -10.43 11.48
CA GLN A 154 0.19 -10.24 10.69
C GLN A 154 0.35 -8.77 10.27
N ALA A 155 -0.71 -8.14 9.76
CA ALA A 155 -0.67 -6.75 9.34
C ALA A 155 -0.43 -5.80 10.52
N LEU A 156 -1.06 -6.05 11.67
CA LEU A 156 -0.84 -5.25 12.89
C LEU A 156 0.59 -5.38 13.41
N VAL A 157 1.13 -6.60 13.45
CA VAL A 157 2.52 -6.86 13.86
C VAL A 157 3.48 -6.18 12.89
N LEU A 158 3.22 -6.24 11.57
CA LEU A 158 4.00 -5.53 10.56
C LEU A 158 4.02 -4.02 10.82
N ALA A 159 2.85 -3.43 11.07
CA ALA A 159 2.73 -2.00 11.35
C ALA A 159 3.42 -1.63 12.67
N ALA A 160 3.21 -2.40 13.73
CA ALA A 160 3.85 -2.18 15.04
C ALA A 160 5.38 -2.28 14.95
N LEU A 161 5.92 -3.29 14.27
CA LEU A 161 7.36 -3.42 14.04
C LEU A 161 7.92 -2.26 13.20
N ASN A 162 7.19 -1.81 12.18
CA ASN A 162 7.57 -0.61 11.43
C ASN A 162 7.64 0.63 12.35
N VAL A 163 6.70 0.79 13.30
CA VAL A 163 6.73 1.87 14.29
C VAL A 163 7.99 1.73 15.15
N LEU A 164 8.18 0.60 15.81
CA LEU A 164 9.29 0.36 16.73
C LEU A 164 10.64 0.56 16.04
N LEU A 165 10.85 -0.07 14.88
CA LEU A 165 12.10 0.02 14.14
C LEU A 165 12.34 1.41 13.55
N SER A 166 11.29 2.11 13.09
CA SER A 166 11.43 3.48 12.60
C SER A 166 11.87 4.43 13.70
N PHE A 167 11.28 4.35 14.89
CA PHE A 167 11.72 5.16 16.02
C PHE A 167 13.14 4.78 16.51
N TYR A 168 13.51 3.52 16.46
CA TYR A 168 14.84 3.06 16.82
C TYR A 168 15.94 3.58 15.88
N TYR A 169 15.71 3.51 14.56
CA TYR A 169 16.70 3.90 13.56
C TYR A 169 16.71 5.40 13.25
N VAL A 170 15.54 6.01 13.12
CA VAL A 170 15.43 7.44 12.73
C VAL A 170 15.52 8.36 13.93
N ARG A 171 15.10 7.91 15.12
CA ARG A 171 15.14 8.65 16.39
C ARG A 171 14.50 10.03 16.33
N TRP A 172 13.58 10.25 15.40
CA TRP A 172 12.87 11.51 15.28
C TRP A 172 11.50 11.42 15.95
N ILE A 173 11.19 12.45 16.74
CA ILE A 173 9.88 12.69 17.36
C ILE A 173 9.50 14.15 17.11
N PRO A 174 8.21 14.51 17.05
CA PRO A 174 7.78 15.89 16.88
C PRO A 174 8.22 16.73 18.08
N ARG A 175 8.99 17.79 17.82
CA ARG A 175 9.53 18.68 18.86
C ARG A 175 8.85 20.04 18.89
N GLU A 176 8.26 20.43 17.76
CA GLU A 176 7.60 21.71 17.58
C GLU A 176 6.09 21.56 17.68
N ARG A 177 5.41 22.67 17.99
CA ARG A 177 3.95 22.69 18.02
C ARG A 177 3.39 22.78 16.62
N PHE A 178 2.09 22.49 16.48
CA PHE A 178 1.37 22.66 15.22
C PHE A 178 1.45 24.10 14.70
N SER A 179 1.91 24.27 13.47
CA SER A 179 2.02 25.56 12.80
C SER A 179 0.95 25.71 11.71
N ARG A 180 0.06 26.69 11.87
CA ARG A 180 -0.94 27.03 10.85
C ARG A 180 -0.30 27.49 9.53
N GLN A 181 0.85 28.16 9.60
CA GLN A 181 1.58 28.63 8.43
C GLN A 181 2.12 27.42 7.62
N SER A 182 2.76 26.46 8.29
CA SER A 182 3.24 25.21 7.69
C SER A 182 2.07 24.41 7.10
N PHE A 183 0.96 24.29 7.84
CA PHE A 183 -0.25 23.62 7.33
C PHE A 183 -0.74 24.25 6.02
N LYS A 184 -0.96 25.57 6.01
CA LYS A 184 -1.50 26.28 4.82
C LYS A 184 -0.58 26.14 3.59
N ALA A 185 0.74 26.23 3.81
CA ALA A 185 1.74 26.10 2.77
C ALA A 185 1.74 24.68 2.15
N LEU A 186 1.73 23.64 2.99
CA LEU A 186 1.75 22.25 2.55
C LEU A 186 0.40 21.80 1.98
N PHE A 187 -0.72 22.25 2.55
CA PHE A 187 -2.06 21.89 2.11
C PHE A 187 -2.39 22.44 0.72
N SER A 188 -1.87 23.59 0.35
CA SER A 188 -2.08 24.19 -0.98
C SER A 188 -1.63 23.25 -2.12
N PHE A 189 -0.51 22.57 -1.95
CA PHE A 189 -0.03 21.57 -2.88
C PHE A 189 -0.67 20.19 -2.62
N GLY A 190 -0.73 19.78 -1.36
CA GLY A 190 -1.22 18.47 -0.94
C GLY A 190 -2.68 18.22 -1.34
N SER A 191 -3.55 19.23 -1.24
CA SER A 191 -4.98 19.08 -1.57
C SER A 191 -5.25 18.71 -3.04
N LYS A 192 -4.45 19.24 -3.97
CA LYS A 192 -4.56 18.88 -5.40
C LYS A 192 -4.17 17.41 -5.62
N LEU A 193 -3.11 16.99 -4.95
CA LEU A 193 -2.63 15.60 -5.01
C LEU A 193 -3.59 14.66 -4.29
N LEU A 194 -4.18 15.08 -3.16
CA LEU A 194 -5.22 14.34 -2.46
C LEU A 194 -6.41 14.05 -3.40
N ALA A 195 -6.92 15.05 -4.10
CA ALA A 195 -8.03 14.86 -5.04
C ALA A 195 -7.68 13.86 -6.15
N ALA A 196 -6.50 13.99 -6.76
CA ALA A 196 -6.04 13.07 -7.79
C ALA A 196 -5.88 11.63 -7.25
N ASN A 197 -5.30 11.48 -6.05
CA ASN A 197 -5.10 10.18 -5.41
C ASN A 197 -6.43 9.54 -4.98
N LEU A 198 -7.42 10.32 -4.55
CA LEU A 198 -8.76 9.82 -4.20
C LEU A 198 -9.47 9.26 -5.44
N ILE A 199 -9.44 9.99 -6.56
CA ILE A 199 -10.02 9.50 -7.82
C ILE A 199 -9.33 8.21 -8.26
N SER A 200 -8.00 8.17 -8.22
CA SER A 200 -7.21 6.99 -8.56
C SER A 200 -7.52 5.80 -7.64
N ALA A 201 -7.61 6.02 -6.33
CA ALA A 201 -7.94 4.98 -5.35
C ALA A 201 -9.37 4.45 -5.54
N ALA A 202 -10.34 5.34 -5.74
CA ALA A 202 -11.72 4.95 -6.02
C ALA A 202 -11.83 4.13 -7.30
N TYR A 203 -11.17 4.57 -8.37
CA TYR A 203 -11.14 3.85 -9.65
C TYR A 203 -10.50 2.47 -9.50
N SER A 204 -9.33 2.37 -8.86
CA SER A 204 -8.60 1.11 -8.70
C SER A 204 -9.36 0.08 -7.86
N LYS A 205 -10.21 0.54 -6.93
CA LYS A 205 -10.97 -0.33 -6.01
C LYS A 205 -12.46 -0.50 -6.38
N ALA A 206 -12.94 0.21 -7.38
CA ALA A 206 -14.34 0.11 -7.82
C ALA A 206 -14.72 -1.31 -8.24
N PHE A 207 -13.81 -2.02 -8.91
CA PHE A 207 -14.04 -3.38 -9.35
C PHE A 207 -14.08 -4.37 -8.18
N ASP A 208 -13.18 -4.21 -7.19
CA ASP A 208 -13.18 -5.04 -5.97
C ASP A 208 -14.53 -4.95 -5.25
N VAL A 209 -15.11 -3.74 -5.16
CA VAL A 209 -16.44 -3.53 -4.54
C VAL A 209 -17.54 -4.18 -5.35
N ALA A 210 -17.52 -4.01 -6.68
CA ALA A 210 -18.54 -4.60 -7.56
C ALA A 210 -18.53 -6.12 -7.45
N VAL A 211 -17.36 -6.75 -7.48
CA VAL A 211 -17.20 -8.20 -7.32
C VAL A 211 -17.61 -8.65 -5.93
N GLY A 212 -17.14 -7.96 -4.87
CA GLY A 212 -17.46 -8.32 -3.49
C GLY A 212 -18.95 -8.15 -3.12
N LYS A 213 -19.68 -7.25 -3.83
CA LYS A 213 -21.11 -7.05 -3.61
C LYS A 213 -21.98 -8.04 -4.41
N LYS A 214 -21.56 -8.36 -5.65
CA LYS A 214 -22.36 -9.15 -6.58
C LYS A 214 -22.06 -10.66 -6.48
N TYR A 215 -20.83 -11.02 -6.16
CA TYR A 215 -20.37 -12.39 -6.07
C TYR A 215 -20.01 -12.74 -4.61
N ASP A 216 -19.54 -13.95 -4.40
CA ASP A 216 -19.14 -14.44 -3.09
C ASP A 216 -17.70 -13.97 -2.69
N ARG A 217 -17.37 -14.17 -1.42
CA ARG A 217 -16.04 -13.82 -0.87
C ARG A 217 -14.90 -14.59 -1.53
N SER A 218 -15.15 -15.84 -1.95
CA SER A 218 -14.16 -16.66 -2.62
C SER A 218 -13.78 -16.07 -3.99
N SER A 219 -14.76 -15.70 -4.78
CA SER A 219 -14.57 -15.04 -6.09
C SER A 219 -13.75 -13.75 -5.97
N LEU A 220 -14.03 -12.93 -4.94
CA LEU A 220 -13.23 -11.72 -4.69
C LEU A 220 -11.81 -12.08 -4.23
N GLY A 221 -11.65 -13.12 -3.42
CA GLY A 221 -10.34 -13.63 -3.01
C GLY A 221 -9.48 -14.06 -4.20
N LEU A 222 -10.07 -14.85 -5.11
CA LEU A 222 -9.41 -15.28 -6.36
C LEU A 222 -9.03 -14.09 -7.23
N TYR A 223 -9.97 -13.15 -7.45
CA TYR A 223 -9.71 -11.94 -8.22
C TYR A 223 -8.60 -11.08 -7.62
N SER A 224 -8.67 -10.79 -6.33
CA SER A 224 -7.67 -9.96 -5.67
C SER A 224 -6.27 -10.57 -5.69
N ARG A 225 -6.20 -11.91 -5.68
CA ARG A 225 -4.93 -12.63 -5.80
C ARG A 225 -4.39 -12.57 -7.23
N ALA A 226 -5.23 -12.76 -8.24
CA ALA A 226 -4.84 -12.62 -9.63
C ALA A 226 -4.32 -11.21 -9.93
N ASP A 227 -5.03 -10.17 -9.43
CA ASP A 227 -4.61 -8.78 -9.54
C ASP A 227 -3.25 -8.54 -8.86
N LYS A 228 -2.99 -9.14 -7.70
CA LYS A 228 -1.72 -9.03 -7.00
C LYS A 228 -0.55 -9.64 -7.79
N PHE A 229 -0.75 -10.77 -8.48
CA PHE A 229 0.25 -11.33 -9.40
C PHE A 229 0.51 -10.41 -10.58
N ASN A 230 -0.55 -9.90 -11.20
CA ASN A 230 -0.44 -8.93 -12.29
C ASN A 230 0.30 -7.66 -11.87
N GLN A 231 -0.04 -7.08 -10.72
CA GLN A 231 0.63 -5.91 -10.18
C GLN A 231 2.10 -6.19 -9.86
N PHE A 232 2.42 -7.36 -9.29
CA PHE A 232 3.80 -7.73 -9.00
C PHE A 232 4.67 -7.78 -10.27
N ALA A 233 4.15 -8.35 -11.35
CA ALA A 233 4.84 -8.42 -12.62
C ALA A 233 4.94 -7.05 -13.31
N SER A 234 3.83 -6.32 -13.45
CA SER A 234 3.76 -5.07 -14.19
C SER A 234 4.43 -3.90 -13.47
N SER A 235 4.18 -3.73 -12.16
CA SER A 235 4.67 -2.58 -11.41
C SER A 235 6.18 -2.61 -11.18
N ASN A 236 6.77 -3.79 -10.94
CA ASN A 236 8.22 -3.89 -10.76
C ASN A 236 8.97 -3.54 -12.05
N ILE A 237 8.51 -4.05 -13.19
CA ILE A 237 9.14 -3.78 -14.49
C ILE A 237 8.96 -2.31 -14.88
N SER A 238 7.71 -1.82 -14.83
CA SER A 238 7.42 -0.42 -15.14
C SER A 238 8.16 0.54 -14.22
N GLY A 239 8.28 0.22 -12.93
CA GLY A 239 9.02 1.03 -11.97
C GLY A 239 10.52 1.10 -12.25
N VAL A 240 11.14 0.01 -12.68
CA VAL A 240 12.56 0.00 -13.11
C VAL A 240 12.74 0.83 -14.37
N LEU A 241 11.89 0.61 -15.38
CA LEU A 241 11.93 1.33 -16.63
C LEU A 241 11.73 2.84 -16.44
N GLN A 242 10.79 3.25 -15.58
CA GLN A 242 10.56 4.65 -15.26
C GLN A 242 11.76 5.32 -14.59
N ARG A 243 12.42 4.65 -13.63
CA ARG A 243 13.59 5.20 -12.93
C ARG A 243 14.75 5.50 -13.88
N VAL A 244 14.91 4.71 -14.95
CA VAL A 244 15.95 4.92 -15.96
C VAL A 244 15.52 5.93 -17.02
N SER A 245 14.27 5.84 -17.47
CA SER A 245 13.79 6.65 -18.59
C SER A 245 13.46 8.08 -18.20
N PHE A 246 12.97 8.31 -16.99
CA PHE A 246 12.55 9.64 -16.55
C PHE A 246 13.69 10.68 -16.57
N PRO A 247 14.90 10.42 -16.02
CA PRO A 247 16.00 11.36 -16.10
C PRO A 247 16.45 11.64 -17.55
N VAL A 248 16.46 10.60 -18.38
CA VAL A 248 16.86 10.73 -19.80
C VAL A 248 15.84 11.57 -20.58
N LEU A 249 14.54 11.33 -20.38
CA LEU A 249 13.49 12.11 -21.03
C LEU A 249 13.50 13.57 -20.56
N SER A 250 13.75 13.80 -19.28
CA SER A 250 13.85 15.16 -18.71
C SER A 250 15.05 15.92 -19.25
N SER A 251 16.19 15.26 -19.53
CA SER A 251 17.38 15.93 -20.05
C SER A 251 17.27 16.38 -21.51
N ILE A 252 16.27 15.88 -22.24
CA ILE A 252 16.02 16.22 -23.66
C ILE A 252 14.66 16.88 -23.87
N GLN A 253 14.03 17.39 -22.79
CA GLN A 253 12.67 17.96 -22.84
C GLN A 253 12.52 19.17 -23.76
N ASP A 254 13.61 19.89 -24.05
CA ASP A 254 13.62 21.07 -24.89
C ASP A 254 13.68 20.76 -26.40
N ASP A 255 13.90 19.49 -26.79
CA ASP A 255 13.92 19.02 -28.18
C ASP A 255 12.76 18.05 -28.43
N ASP A 256 11.64 18.55 -28.92
CA ASP A 256 10.43 17.77 -29.21
C ASP A 256 10.67 16.55 -30.10
N HIS A 257 11.54 16.64 -31.11
CA HIS A 257 11.81 15.54 -32.01
C HIS A 257 12.62 14.41 -31.35
N ARG A 258 13.58 14.76 -30.51
CA ARG A 258 14.36 13.79 -29.73
C ARG A 258 13.51 13.19 -28.63
N LEU A 259 12.70 14.01 -27.95
CA LEU A 259 11.81 13.56 -26.89
C LEU A 259 10.78 12.55 -27.42
N ARG A 260 10.11 12.83 -28.54
CA ARG A 260 9.17 11.88 -29.17
C ARG A 260 9.83 10.58 -29.59
N ARG A 261 11.02 10.61 -30.18
CA ARG A 261 11.77 9.38 -30.54
C ARG A 261 12.16 8.58 -29.31
N ALA A 262 12.69 9.23 -28.29
CA ALA A 262 13.09 8.57 -27.04
C ALA A 262 11.85 7.98 -26.33
N TYR A 263 10.74 8.70 -26.26
CA TYR A 263 9.49 8.22 -25.68
C TYR A 263 8.91 7.02 -26.44
N LYS A 264 8.90 7.08 -27.78
CA LYS A 264 8.48 5.93 -28.62
C LYS A 264 9.35 4.70 -28.35
N LYS A 265 10.68 4.87 -28.27
CA LYS A 265 11.60 3.77 -27.96
C LYS A 265 11.38 3.22 -26.54
N TYR A 266 11.12 4.09 -25.56
CA TYR A 266 10.74 3.69 -24.21
C TYR A 266 9.47 2.83 -24.22
N MET A 267 8.40 3.27 -24.91
CA MET A 267 7.15 2.52 -25.03
C MET A 267 7.35 1.16 -25.72
N GLN A 268 8.18 1.11 -26.80
CA GLN A 268 8.49 -0.13 -27.49
C GLN A 268 9.24 -1.12 -26.61
N ILE A 269 10.26 -0.66 -25.86
CA ILE A 269 11.02 -1.52 -24.94
C ILE A 269 10.12 -2.01 -23.81
N SER A 270 9.29 -1.12 -23.23
CA SER A 270 8.34 -1.49 -22.19
C SER A 270 7.36 -2.56 -22.68
N ALA A 271 6.81 -2.39 -23.87
CA ALA A 271 5.88 -3.36 -24.48
C ALA A 271 6.58 -4.70 -24.78
N LEU A 272 7.81 -4.64 -25.32
CA LEU A 272 8.61 -5.84 -25.64
C LEU A 272 8.92 -6.69 -24.40
N VAL A 273 9.05 -6.09 -23.23
CA VAL A 273 9.32 -6.81 -21.98
C VAL A 273 8.01 -7.24 -21.30
N VAL A 274 7.05 -6.34 -21.20
CA VAL A 274 5.82 -6.57 -20.42
C VAL A 274 4.87 -7.56 -21.14
N PHE A 275 4.66 -7.41 -22.44
CA PHE A 275 3.72 -8.29 -23.16
C PHE A 275 4.14 -9.76 -23.19
N PRO A 276 5.38 -10.15 -23.52
CA PRO A 276 5.78 -11.55 -23.46
C PRO A 276 5.70 -12.13 -22.04
N LEU A 277 6.02 -11.33 -21.02
CA LEU A 277 5.95 -11.77 -19.65
C LEU A 277 4.49 -12.05 -19.24
N ILE A 278 3.55 -11.13 -19.53
CA ILE A 278 2.13 -11.33 -19.22
C ILE A 278 1.57 -12.49 -20.02
N LEU A 279 1.87 -12.60 -21.33
CA LEU A 279 1.43 -13.73 -22.15
C LEU A 279 2.02 -15.06 -21.66
N GLY A 280 3.30 -15.07 -21.27
CA GLY A 280 3.93 -16.22 -20.64
C GLY A 280 3.22 -16.61 -19.32
N MET A 281 2.91 -15.66 -18.48
CA MET A 281 2.13 -15.91 -17.25
C MET A 281 0.75 -16.47 -17.54
N CYS A 282 0.06 -15.97 -18.57
CA CYS A 282 -1.23 -16.52 -19.00
C CYS A 282 -1.10 -17.99 -19.46
N GLY A 283 -0.05 -18.32 -20.22
CA GLY A 283 0.20 -19.69 -20.69
C GLY A 283 0.48 -20.70 -19.56
N VAL A 284 1.13 -20.25 -18.49
CA VAL A 284 1.45 -21.10 -17.33
C VAL A 284 0.58 -20.81 -16.09
N ALA A 285 -0.49 -20.02 -16.25
CA ALA A 285 -1.28 -19.55 -15.12
C ALA A 285 -1.79 -20.68 -14.22
N ARG A 286 -2.42 -21.71 -14.83
CA ARG A 286 -2.98 -22.82 -14.07
C ARG A 286 -1.91 -23.62 -13.31
N PRO A 287 -0.87 -24.19 -13.96
CA PRO A 287 0.17 -24.92 -13.23
C PRO A 287 0.92 -24.04 -12.22
N MET A 288 1.10 -22.74 -12.51
CA MET A 288 1.73 -21.81 -11.60
C MET A 288 0.89 -21.61 -10.32
N ILE A 289 -0.42 -21.40 -10.44
CA ILE A 289 -1.31 -21.19 -9.29
C ILE A 289 -1.42 -22.49 -8.48
N GLU A 290 -1.61 -23.63 -9.11
CA GLU A 290 -1.68 -24.95 -8.43
C GLU A 290 -0.38 -25.26 -7.67
N ALA A 291 0.78 -24.97 -8.24
CA ALA A 291 2.06 -25.17 -7.59
C ALA A 291 2.31 -24.20 -6.41
N LEU A 292 2.01 -22.92 -6.58
CA LEU A 292 2.30 -21.89 -5.58
C LEU A 292 1.26 -21.81 -4.48
N LEU A 293 -0.03 -21.88 -4.82
CA LEU A 293 -1.13 -21.65 -3.89
C LEU A 293 -1.92 -22.93 -3.56
N GLY A 294 -1.86 -23.93 -4.44
CA GLY A 294 -2.59 -25.19 -4.29
C GLY A 294 -3.91 -25.22 -5.07
N ALA A 295 -4.52 -26.41 -5.15
CA ALA A 295 -5.72 -26.67 -5.97
C ALA A 295 -6.99 -25.93 -5.50
N GLN A 296 -6.98 -25.33 -4.32
CA GLN A 296 -8.09 -24.53 -3.79
C GLN A 296 -8.19 -23.13 -4.40
N TRP A 297 -7.19 -22.69 -5.17
CA TRP A 297 -7.11 -21.41 -5.89
C TRP A 297 -7.33 -21.61 -7.42
#